data_d7ec59455a559f4bdacec809f4555667
#
_entry.id   d7ec59455a559f4bdacec809f4555667
#
_cell.length_a   1.000
_cell.length_b   1.000
_cell.length_c   1.000
_cell.angle_alpha   90.00
_cell.angle_beta   90.00
_cell.angle_gamma   90.00
#
_symmetry.space_group_name_H-M   'P 1'
#
loop_
_entity.id
_entity.type
_entity.pdbx_description
1 polymer ?
#
loop_
_entity_poly.entity_id
_entity_poly.type
_entity_poly.pdbx_seq_one_letter_code
_entity_poly.pdbx_strand_id
1 'polypeptide(L)'
;MRTMMIVGIVAAASVTLGTTAVGQRGQGAADAQAVQIIGLGGTLTPIVGNLDESARFYSDLAGLAAPPRILRRSHRDVPYPEVLKNQGTPDATIRQINLKIPNSTWSLEVLEFSELDRKAVSVRPQDPGAVTLVLWVRDLDGLLATLKRSPIQVVTPGGQPVPLMSNATKARAILIQTADGHFVELQQPDPLPADAATAAGNVIGARVRVTIADTDATLRVYRDQLGLRAEVGSFTSDPSRVKLMGTAGAQWRLTSVSGQSAPAHVLELVEFKGIDRTPRQTRIQDPGSAKIGLRVRDIAATMAALKAAGGTVVTTGGTSYIYRGAPTVIVRDLNNMFMNMQEQSQSSAAAADR
;
A
#
# COMPACT_ATOMS: atom_id res chain seq x y z
N MET A 1 -40.52 -37.29 42.88
CA MET A 1 -40.02 -38.44 42.05
C MET A 1 -38.63 -38.09 41.61
N ARG A 2 -37.65 -38.94 41.99
CA ARG A 2 -36.21 -38.75 41.84
C ARG A 2 -35.76 -39.02 40.40
N THR A 3 -35.05 -38.14 39.77
CA THR A 3 -34.36 -38.35 38.50
C THR A 3 -32.92 -38.68 38.73
N MET A 4 -32.49 -39.81 38.24
CA MET A 4 -31.21 -40.47 38.42
C MET A 4 -30.24 -39.97 37.35
N MET A 5 -29.07 -39.47 37.78
CA MET A 5 -27.94 -38.99 36.94
C MET A 5 -27.05 -40.17 36.64
N ILE A 6 -26.79 -40.47 35.37
CA ILE A 6 -25.80 -41.51 34.97
C ILE A 6 -24.56 -40.76 34.46
N VAL A 7 -23.45 -40.98 35.21
CA VAL A 7 -22.10 -40.50 34.83
C VAL A 7 -21.42 -41.64 34.06
N GLY A 8 -21.11 -41.42 32.80
CA GLY A 8 -20.29 -42.31 31.99
C GLY A 8 -18.79 -41.93 32.04
N ILE A 9 -18.00 -42.81 32.59
CA ILE A 9 -16.54 -42.71 32.60
C ILE A 9 -16.01 -43.33 31.31
N VAL A 10 -15.30 -42.54 30.48
CA VAL A 10 -14.54 -43.06 29.33
C VAL A 10 -13.07 -43.10 29.73
N ALA A 11 -12.50 -44.27 29.78
CA ALA A 11 -11.09 -44.54 30.03
C ALA A 11 -10.29 -44.23 28.75
N ALA A 12 -9.31 -43.33 28.83
CA ALA A 12 -8.34 -43.09 27.78
C ALA A 12 -7.15 -44.05 27.93
N ALA A 13 -6.94 -44.92 26.95
CA ALA A 13 -5.75 -45.75 26.83
C ALA A 13 -4.60 -44.93 26.21
N SER A 14 -3.52 -44.77 27.00
CA SER A 14 -2.29 -44.13 26.53
C SER A 14 -1.46 -45.11 25.73
N VAL A 15 -1.29 -44.92 24.45
CA VAL A 15 -0.32 -45.60 23.59
C VAL A 15 0.92 -44.72 23.51
N THR A 16 1.98 -45.09 24.19
CA THR A 16 3.32 -44.51 24.04
C THR A 16 3.99 -45.06 22.77
N LEU A 17 3.99 -44.28 21.71
CA LEU A 17 4.86 -44.51 20.55
C LEU A 17 6.15 -43.70 20.74
N GLY A 18 7.24 -44.42 20.88
CA GLY A 18 8.58 -43.84 20.89
C GLY A 18 8.91 -43.22 19.54
N THR A 19 9.09 -41.92 19.52
CA THR A 19 9.63 -41.18 18.37
C THR A 19 11.13 -41.01 18.58
N THR A 20 11.90 -41.67 17.72
CA THR A 20 13.32 -41.40 17.48
C THR A 20 13.51 -39.96 17.04
N ALA A 21 14.27 -39.20 17.81
CA ALA A 21 14.68 -37.85 17.48
C ALA A 21 15.62 -37.88 16.26
N VAL A 22 15.08 -37.55 15.08
CA VAL A 22 15.87 -37.23 13.89
C VAL A 22 15.77 -35.72 13.66
N GLY A 23 16.88 -35.02 13.93
CA GLY A 23 17.32 -33.82 13.28
C GLY A 23 16.38 -32.62 13.13
N GLN A 24 16.06 -31.90 14.22
CA GLN A 24 15.69 -30.48 14.15
C GLN A 24 16.95 -29.58 14.28
N ARG A 25 17.84 -29.69 13.30
CA ARG A 25 18.92 -28.71 13.10
C ARG A 25 18.80 -28.18 11.69
N GLY A 26 18.02 -27.11 11.48
CA GLY A 26 17.94 -26.45 10.19
C GLY A 26 16.90 -25.33 10.06
N GLN A 27 15.90 -25.25 10.92
CA GLN A 27 14.87 -24.22 10.83
C GLN A 27 15.17 -22.95 11.63
N GLY A 28 15.95 -23.01 12.70
CA GLY A 28 16.22 -21.85 13.56
C GLY A 28 17.16 -20.79 12.98
N ALA A 29 17.97 -21.12 11.96
CA ALA A 29 18.90 -20.15 11.36
C ALA A 29 18.31 -19.39 10.17
N ALA A 30 17.30 -19.95 9.49
CA ALA A 30 16.59 -19.28 8.40
C ALA A 30 15.58 -18.24 8.92
N ASP A 31 14.95 -18.52 10.08
CA ASP A 31 13.94 -17.60 10.67
C ASP A 31 14.55 -16.33 11.28
N ALA A 32 15.81 -16.36 11.72
CA ALA A 32 16.47 -15.18 12.31
C ALA A 32 16.87 -14.12 11.30
N GLN A 33 16.97 -14.46 10.01
CA GLN A 33 17.42 -13.55 8.94
C GLN A 33 16.27 -12.82 8.21
N ALA A 34 15.04 -13.29 8.39
CA ALA A 34 13.89 -12.87 7.58
C ALA A 34 13.18 -11.58 8.04
N VAL A 35 13.47 -11.01 9.20
CA VAL A 35 12.68 -9.89 9.74
C VAL A 35 13.40 -8.57 9.56
N GLN A 36 13.46 -8.04 8.35
CA GLN A 36 14.01 -6.70 8.10
C GLN A 36 12.92 -5.61 8.11
N ILE A 37 11.69 -5.93 7.72
CA ILE A 37 10.58 -4.99 7.76
C ILE A 37 9.79 -5.14 9.06
N ILE A 38 9.77 -4.08 9.87
CA ILE A 38 8.95 -3.99 11.08
C ILE A 38 7.49 -3.77 10.71
N GLY A 39 7.23 -2.91 9.70
CA GLY A 39 5.89 -2.61 9.23
C GLY A 39 5.84 -1.73 8.00
N LEU A 40 4.66 -1.64 7.43
CA LEU A 40 4.34 -0.62 6.45
C LEU A 40 4.25 0.74 7.17
N GLY A 41 4.84 1.78 6.61
CA GLY A 41 4.88 3.12 7.24
C GLY A 41 3.54 3.86 7.23
N GLY A 42 2.49 3.25 6.67
CA GLY A 42 1.16 3.83 6.62
C GLY A 42 1.04 5.09 5.76
N THR A 43 2.01 5.34 4.88
CA THR A 43 2.00 6.52 4.00
C THR A 43 2.05 6.09 2.54
N LEU A 44 1.09 6.58 1.77
CA LEU A 44 1.13 6.59 0.31
C LEU A 44 1.50 8.00 -0.15
N THR A 45 2.48 8.10 -1.05
CA THR A 45 2.93 9.37 -1.61
C THR A 45 2.68 9.41 -3.13
N PRO A 46 1.54 9.92 -3.61
CA PRO A 46 1.34 10.23 -5.02
C PRO A 46 2.23 11.40 -5.45
N ILE A 47 2.83 11.30 -6.63
CA ILE A 47 3.59 12.38 -7.27
C ILE A 47 2.71 13.02 -8.34
N VAL A 48 2.52 14.33 -8.25
CA VAL A 48 1.53 15.05 -9.05
C VAL A 48 2.16 16.14 -9.92
N GLY A 49 1.48 16.50 -10.99
CA GLY A 49 1.90 17.56 -11.91
C GLY A 49 1.53 18.97 -11.41
N ASN A 50 0.41 19.07 -10.68
CA ASN A 50 -0.11 20.32 -10.13
C ASN A 50 -0.63 20.07 -8.71
N LEU A 51 0.15 20.53 -7.71
CA LEU A 51 -0.19 20.29 -6.30
C LEU A 51 -1.44 21.05 -5.87
N ASP A 52 -1.70 22.26 -6.39
CA ASP A 52 -2.86 23.06 -5.96
C ASP A 52 -4.18 22.40 -6.39
N GLU A 53 -4.19 21.81 -7.58
CA GLU A 53 -5.33 21.05 -8.10
C GLU A 53 -5.50 19.73 -7.33
N SER A 54 -4.41 18.98 -7.15
CA SER A 54 -4.42 17.72 -6.42
C SER A 54 -4.76 17.91 -4.95
N ALA A 55 -4.35 19.02 -4.32
CA ALA A 55 -4.71 19.36 -2.95
C ALA A 55 -6.22 19.53 -2.78
N ARG A 56 -6.89 20.18 -3.73
CA ARG A 56 -8.36 20.28 -3.73
C ARG A 56 -9.01 18.90 -3.89
N PHE A 57 -8.57 18.15 -4.91
CA PHE A 57 -9.10 16.79 -5.15
C PHE A 57 -8.99 15.88 -3.91
N TYR A 58 -7.79 15.77 -3.32
CA TYR A 58 -7.60 14.91 -2.14
C TYR A 58 -8.30 15.43 -0.88
N SER A 59 -8.50 16.73 -0.76
CA SER A 59 -9.29 17.32 0.32
C SER A 59 -10.78 16.98 0.17
N ASP A 60 -11.34 17.13 -1.02
CA ASP A 60 -12.73 16.73 -1.34
C ASP A 60 -12.91 15.22 -1.12
N LEU A 61 -11.95 14.40 -1.57
CA LEU A 61 -11.96 12.95 -1.40
C LEU A 61 -11.96 12.54 0.09
N ALA A 62 -11.15 13.20 0.91
CA ALA A 62 -11.07 12.94 2.35
C ALA A 62 -12.19 13.64 3.16
N GLY A 63 -13.01 14.47 2.52
CA GLY A 63 -14.08 15.23 3.19
C GLY A 63 -13.55 16.36 4.07
N LEU A 64 -12.42 16.98 3.72
CA LEU A 64 -11.85 18.10 4.47
C LEU A 64 -12.52 19.42 4.06
N ALA A 65 -12.69 20.32 5.06
CA ALA A 65 -13.29 21.63 4.81
C ALA A 65 -12.41 22.56 3.97
N ALA A 66 -11.09 22.36 4.03
CA ALA A 66 -10.10 23.12 3.27
C ALA A 66 -8.85 22.26 2.97
N PRO A 67 -8.11 22.55 1.89
CA PRO A 67 -6.84 21.89 1.62
C PRO A 67 -5.84 22.10 2.76
N PRO A 68 -4.98 21.10 3.07
CA PRO A 68 -3.90 21.24 4.02
C PRO A 68 -2.88 22.29 3.58
N ARG A 69 -2.14 22.81 4.56
CA ARG A 69 -1.05 23.77 4.27
C ARG A 69 0.00 23.13 3.35
N ILE A 70 0.36 23.86 2.29
CA ILE A 70 1.46 23.49 1.40
C ILE A 70 2.79 23.79 2.08
N LEU A 71 3.64 22.78 2.14
CA LEU A 71 5.05 22.89 2.53
C LEU A 71 5.91 22.96 1.28
N ARG A 72 6.97 23.77 1.32
CA ARG A 72 7.95 23.91 0.22
C ARG A 72 9.36 23.64 0.72
N ARG A 73 10.17 22.98 -0.11
CA ARG A 73 11.62 22.75 0.08
C ARG A 73 12.30 22.97 -1.26
N SER A 74 13.36 23.77 -1.29
CA SER A 74 14.12 24.06 -2.51
C SER A 74 15.58 23.69 -2.32
N HIS A 75 16.24 23.30 -3.39
CA HIS A 75 17.70 23.12 -3.40
C HIS A 75 18.47 24.42 -3.08
N ARG A 76 17.80 25.57 -3.18
CA ARG A 76 18.36 26.90 -2.84
C ARG A 76 18.14 27.28 -1.38
N ASP A 77 17.44 26.47 -0.60
CA ASP A 77 17.20 26.77 0.81
C ASP A 77 18.47 26.59 1.64
N VAL A 78 18.64 27.40 2.69
CA VAL A 78 19.75 27.30 3.63
C VAL A 78 19.16 27.09 5.05
N PRO A 79 19.51 25.99 5.73
CA PRO A 79 20.37 24.88 5.28
C PRO A 79 19.76 24.05 4.16
N TYR A 80 20.63 23.40 3.39
CA TYR A 80 20.22 22.53 2.27
C TYR A 80 19.27 21.42 2.74
N PRO A 81 18.10 21.23 2.09
CA PRO A 81 17.14 20.21 2.51
C PRO A 81 17.58 18.78 2.15
N GLU A 82 18.00 18.00 3.15
CA GLU A 82 18.45 16.61 2.96
C GLU A 82 17.36 15.71 2.31
N VAL A 83 16.10 16.10 2.41
CA VAL A 83 15.00 15.39 1.75
C VAL A 83 15.19 15.33 0.22
N LEU A 84 15.83 16.32 -0.39
CA LEU A 84 16.10 16.33 -1.84
C LEU A 84 17.10 15.26 -2.24
N LYS A 85 18.14 15.05 -1.44
CA LYS A 85 19.10 13.95 -1.62
C LYS A 85 18.41 12.60 -1.43
N ASN A 86 17.55 12.48 -0.41
CA ASN A 86 16.78 11.25 -0.18
C ASN A 86 15.88 10.89 -1.37
N GLN A 87 15.28 11.91 -2.01
CA GLN A 87 14.47 11.70 -3.22
C GLN A 87 15.29 11.41 -4.49
N GLY A 88 16.62 11.49 -4.44
CA GLY A 88 17.46 11.40 -5.65
C GLY A 88 17.29 12.58 -6.61
N THR A 89 16.87 13.73 -6.09
CA THR A 89 16.55 14.95 -6.85
C THR A 89 17.20 16.18 -6.22
N PRO A 90 18.56 16.23 -6.17
CA PRO A 90 19.30 17.25 -5.42
C PRO A 90 19.02 18.68 -5.90
N ASP A 91 18.68 18.85 -7.17
CA ASP A 91 18.46 20.16 -7.81
C ASP A 91 16.98 20.57 -7.89
N ALA A 92 16.10 19.84 -7.19
CA ALA A 92 14.67 20.08 -7.23
C ALA A 92 14.19 21.17 -6.26
N THR A 93 13.00 21.67 -6.55
CA THR A 93 12.08 22.20 -5.54
C THR A 93 10.93 21.24 -5.36
N ILE A 94 10.58 20.92 -4.11
CA ILE A 94 9.45 20.07 -3.73
C ILE A 94 8.37 20.93 -3.07
N ARG A 95 7.13 20.78 -3.51
CA ARG A 95 5.93 21.21 -2.80
C ARG A 95 5.19 19.99 -2.30
N GLN A 96 4.62 20.02 -1.10
CA GLN A 96 3.90 18.89 -0.54
C GLN A 96 2.73 19.31 0.34
N ILE A 97 1.72 18.45 0.40
CA ILE A 97 0.71 18.45 1.45
C ILE A 97 0.75 17.09 2.17
N ASN A 98 0.40 17.10 3.47
CA ASN A 98 0.18 15.89 4.24
C ASN A 98 -1.26 15.88 4.72
N LEU A 99 -1.96 14.79 4.54
CA LEU A 99 -3.31 14.61 5.04
C LEU A 99 -3.53 13.20 5.59
N LYS A 100 -4.30 13.11 6.66
CA LYS A 100 -4.78 11.84 7.19
C LYS A 100 -6.00 11.40 6.39
N ILE A 101 -6.07 10.11 6.08
CA ILE A 101 -7.29 9.53 5.56
C ILE A 101 -8.18 9.22 6.76
N PRO A 102 -9.41 9.78 6.83
CA PRO A 102 -10.31 9.53 7.95
C PRO A 102 -10.56 8.05 8.20
N ASN A 103 -10.67 7.66 9.45
CA ASN A 103 -10.95 6.28 9.89
C ASN A 103 -10.00 5.23 9.29
N SER A 104 -8.76 5.62 9.06
CA SER A 104 -7.73 4.75 8.49
C SER A 104 -6.38 4.97 9.18
N THR A 105 -5.56 3.92 9.17
CA THR A 105 -4.15 4.00 9.55
C THR A 105 -3.28 4.59 8.42
N TRP A 106 -3.80 4.67 7.18
CA TRP A 106 -3.11 5.24 6.04
C TRP A 106 -3.22 6.77 6.02
N SER A 107 -2.14 7.40 5.56
CA SER A 107 -2.04 8.85 5.29
C SER A 107 -1.55 9.08 3.86
N LEU A 108 -1.78 10.29 3.35
CA LEU A 108 -1.24 10.73 2.08
C LEU A 108 -0.18 11.81 2.29
N GLU A 109 0.90 11.71 1.54
CA GLU A 109 1.89 12.77 1.35
C GLU A 109 1.93 13.09 -0.15
N VAL A 110 1.15 14.07 -0.61
CA VAL A 110 1.10 14.41 -2.04
C VAL A 110 2.25 15.33 -2.37
N LEU A 111 3.05 14.99 -3.38
CA LEU A 111 4.27 15.67 -3.74
C LEU A 111 4.23 16.18 -5.18
N GLU A 112 4.69 17.42 -5.38
CA GLU A 112 5.03 17.99 -6.67
C GLU A 112 6.52 18.33 -6.70
N PHE A 113 7.20 17.91 -7.76
CA PHE A 113 8.57 18.34 -8.06
C PHE A 113 8.55 19.45 -9.11
N SER A 114 9.48 20.40 -9.01
CA SER A 114 9.72 21.43 -10.03
C SER A 114 11.23 21.68 -10.19
N GLU A 115 11.58 22.47 -11.16
CA GLU A 115 12.98 22.79 -11.53
C GLU A 115 13.75 21.57 -12.07
N LEU A 116 13.03 20.52 -12.48
CA LEU A 116 13.55 19.33 -13.14
C LEU A 116 12.71 19.02 -14.37
N ASP A 117 13.28 18.23 -15.29
CA ASP A 117 12.50 17.58 -16.32
C ASP A 117 11.55 16.53 -15.70
N ARG A 118 10.28 16.57 -16.07
CA ARG A 118 9.21 15.66 -15.63
C ARG A 118 8.42 15.16 -16.82
N LYS A 119 8.03 13.90 -16.81
CA LYS A 119 7.21 13.29 -17.85
C LYS A 119 6.03 12.58 -17.22
N ALA A 120 4.82 13.05 -17.51
CA ALA A 120 3.62 12.32 -17.08
C ALA A 120 3.57 10.92 -17.66
N VAL A 121 3.15 9.95 -16.87
CA VAL A 121 3.12 8.55 -17.26
C VAL A 121 1.69 8.06 -17.31
N SER A 122 1.28 7.57 -18.47
CA SER A 122 0.01 6.86 -18.62
C SER A 122 0.18 5.42 -18.13
N VAL A 123 -0.73 4.98 -17.28
CA VAL A 123 -0.73 3.64 -16.66
C VAL A 123 -2.13 3.06 -16.75
N ARG A 124 -2.23 1.76 -17.04
CA ARG A 124 -3.49 1.02 -16.96
C ARG A 124 -3.57 0.27 -15.62
N PRO A 125 -4.75 -0.08 -15.11
CA PRO A 125 -4.88 -0.78 -13.82
C PRO A 125 -4.10 -2.11 -13.76
N GLN A 126 -3.95 -2.81 -14.89
CA GLN A 126 -3.26 -4.09 -14.99
C GLN A 126 -1.73 -3.97 -15.14
N ASP A 127 -1.18 -2.79 -15.36
CA ASP A 127 0.26 -2.62 -15.59
C ASP A 127 1.03 -2.74 -14.26
N PRO A 128 2.07 -3.59 -14.18
CA PRO A 128 2.89 -3.71 -12.98
C PRO A 128 3.47 -2.34 -12.56
N GLY A 129 3.35 -2.03 -11.27
CA GLY A 129 3.69 -0.73 -10.70
C GLY A 129 2.52 0.28 -10.64
N ALA A 130 1.34 -0.06 -11.19
CA ALA A 130 0.14 0.75 -10.97
C ALA A 130 -0.26 0.74 -9.49
N VAL A 131 -0.63 1.91 -8.96
CA VAL A 131 -1.02 2.06 -7.56
C VAL A 131 -2.46 2.55 -7.48
N THR A 132 -3.24 1.93 -6.62
CA THR A 132 -4.62 2.28 -6.34
C THR A 132 -4.81 2.60 -4.86
N LEU A 133 -5.34 3.77 -4.56
CA LEU A 133 -5.91 4.08 -3.26
C LEU A 133 -7.32 3.50 -3.21
N VAL A 134 -7.58 2.54 -2.32
CA VAL A 134 -8.91 1.96 -2.11
C VAL A 134 -9.53 2.62 -0.90
N LEU A 135 -10.68 3.25 -1.06
CA LEU A 135 -11.43 3.90 0.01
C LEU A 135 -12.79 3.22 0.19
N TRP A 136 -13.10 2.89 1.42
CA TRP A 136 -14.46 2.53 1.81
C TRP A 136 -15.20 3.79 2.21
N VAL A 137 -16.38 3.99 1.63
CA VAL A 137 -17.18 5.19 1.83
C VAL A 137 -18.61 4.85 2.22
N ARG A 138 -19.24 5.75 2.95
CA ARG A 138 -20.61 5.60 3.44
C ARG A 138 -21.63 6.00 2.38
N ASP A 139 -21.35 7.07 1.66
CA ASP A 139 -22.15 7.63 0.58
C ASP A 139 -21.29 7.79 -0.68
N LEU A 140 -21.37 6.81 -1.56
CA LEU A 140 -20.63 6.79 -2.82
C LEU A 140 -21.19 7.82 -3.81
N ASP A 141 -22.52 7.96 -3.89
CA ASP A 141 -23.15 8.82 -4.89
C ASP A 141 -22.91 10.29 -4.57
N GLY A 142 -23.00 10.70 -3.29
CA GLY A 142 -22.69 12.04 -2.84
C GLY A 142 -21.21 12.40 -3.05
N LEU A 143 -20.30 11.45 -2.80
CA LEU A 143 -18.87 11.67 -3.08
C LEU A 143 -18.60 11.83 -4.57
N LEU A 144 -19.17 10.99 -5.42
CA LEU A 144 -19.03 11.10 -6.87
C LEU A 144 -19.57 12.43 -7.40
N ALA A 145 -20.68 12.93 -6.86
CA ALA A 145 -21.22 14.24 -7.22
C ALA A 145 -20.24 15.37 -6.85
N THR A 146 -19.55 15.26 -5.70
CA THR A 146 -18.50 16.20 -5.28
C THR A 146 -17.30 16.14 -6.23
N LEU A 147 -16.81 14.96 -6.54
CA LEU A 147 -15.62 14.75 -7.37
C LEU A 147 -15.81 15.11 -8.85
N LYS A 148 -17.05 15.20 -9.35
CA LYS A 148 -17.33 15.70 -10.72
C LYS A 148 -16.78 17.09 -11.00
N ARG A 149 -16.46 17.86 -9.97
CA ARG A 149 -15.83 19.20 -10.09
C ARG A 149 -14.31 19.12 -10.33
N SER A 150 -13.72 17.96 -10.15
CA SER A 150 -12.29 17.70 -10.36
C SER A 150 -12.05 17.01 -11.70
N PRO A 151 -10.88 17.19 -12.32
CA PRO A 151 -10.53 16.52 -13.56
C PRO A 151 -10.21 15.05 -13.29
N ILE A 152 -11.25 14.24 -13.22
CA ILE A 152 -11.15 12.78 -13.05
C ILE A 152 -11.63 12.06 -14.29
N GLN A 153 -11.05 10.90 -14.56
CA GLN A 153 -11.53 9.96 -15.57
C GLN A 153 -12.16 8.75 -14.84
N VAL A 154 -13.37 8.36 -15.26
CA VAL A 154 -13.94 7.09 -14.78
C VAL A 154 -13.37 5.94 -15.61
N VAL A 155 -12.67 5.03 -14.94
CA VAL A 155 -12.03 3.85 -15.56
C VAL A 155 -13.04 2.72 -15.71
N THR A 156 -13.95 2.57 -14.74
CA THR A 156 -15.02 1.57 -14.79
C THR A 156 -15.90 1.76 -16.03
N PRO A 157 -15.97 0.77 -16.95
CA PRO A 157 -16.77 0.86 -18.15
C PRO A 157 -18.25 1.15 -17.87
N GLY A 158 -18.82 2.09 -18.64
CA GLY A 158 -20.18 2.57 -18.47
C GLY A 158 -20.32 3.69 -17.44
N GLY A 159 -19.24 4.06 -16.74
CA GLY A 159 -19.21 5.25 -15.87
C GLY A 159 -20.08 5.15 -14.61
N GLN A 160 -20.55 3.96 -14.26
CA GLN A 160 -21.43 3.71 -13.12
C GLN A 160 -20.80 2.73 -12.14
N PRO A 161 -21.09 2.85 -10.82
CA PRO A 161 -20.67 1.86 -9.85
C PRO A 161 -21.16 0.46 -10.20
N VAL A 162 -20.31 -0.55 -10.05
CA VAL A 162 -20.64 -1.95 -10.27
C VAL A 162 -20.83 -2.67 -8.93
N PRO A 163 -21.77 -3.64 -8.84
CA PRO A 163 -21.90 -4.46 -7.65
C PRO A 163 -20.71 -5.39 -7.53
N LEU A 164 -20.12 -5.45 -6.36
CA LEU A 164 -19.11 -6.44 -5.98
C LEU A 164 -19.74 -7.45 -5.04
N MET A 165 -19.58 -8.71 -5.36
CA MET A 165 -20.07 -9.82 -4.55
C MET A 165 -18.88 -10.66 -4.11
N SER A 166 -18.67 -10.79 -2.81
CA SER A 166 -17.81 -11.81 -2.23
C SER A 166 -18.64 -12.69 -1.31
N ASN A 167 -18.11 -13.86 -0.92
CA ASN A 167 -18.83 -14.79 -0.03
C ASN A 167 -19.23 -14.15 1.32
N ALA A 168 -18.59 -13.05 1.72
CA ALA A 168 -18.78 -12.42 3.02
C ALA A 168 -19.36 -10.99 2.94
N THR A 169 -19.21 -10.28 1.81
CA THR A 169 -19.56 -8.85 1.72
C THR A 169 -20.13 -8.52 0.34
N LYS A 170 -21.18 -7.69 0.34
CA LYS A 170 -21.65 -6.98 -0.85
C LYS A 170 -21.11 -5.57 -0.82
N ALA A 171 -20.84 -5.00 -1.96
CA ALA A 171 -20.45 -3.60 -2.08
C ALA A 171 -20.84 -3.06 -3.47
N ARG A 172 -20.93 -1.74 -3.59
CA ARG A 172 -20.89 -1.06 -4.89
C ARG A 172 -19.52 -0.40 -5.01
N ALA A 173 -18.90 -0.46 -6.17
CA ALA A 173 -17.59 0.15 -6.37
C ALA A 173 -17.43 0.79 -7.74
N ILE A 174 -16.56 1.79 -7.83
CA ILE A 174 -16.15 2.45 -9.05
C ILE A 174 -14.65 2.74 -8.99
N LEU A 175 -13.97 2.59 -10.10
CA LEU A 175 -12.57 2.97 -10.26
C LEU A 175 -12.49 4.27 -11.05
N ILE A 176 -11.83 5.26 -10.49
CA ILE A 176 -11.53 6.54 -11.13
C ILE A 176 -10.01 6.72 -11.25
N GLN A 177 -9.60 7.58 -12.16
CA GLN A 177 -8.22 8.01 -12.35
C GLN A 177 -8.14 9.52 -12.23
N THR A 178 -7.16 10.01 -11.48
CA THR A 178 -6.86 11.44 -11.36
C THR A 178 -6.19 11.97 -12.64
N ALA A 179 -6.10 13.28 -12.78
CA ALA A 179 -5.38 13.92 -13.88
C ALA A 179 -3.91 13.48 -13.98
N ASP A 180 -3.29 13.11 -12.85
CA ASP A 180 -1.91 12.64 -12.78
C ASP A 180 -1.78 11.12 -13.04
N GLY A 181 -2.87 10.42 -13.32
CA GLY A 181 -2.86 8.99 -13.63
C GLY A 181 -2.91 8.07 -12.39
N HIS A 182 -3.14 8.59 -11.18
CA HIS A 182 -3.34 7.76 -10.00
C HIS A 182 -4.74 7.17 -9.96
N PHE A 183 -4.86 5.91 -9.56
CA PHE A 183 -6.15 5.24 -9.40
C PHE A 183 -6.71 5.43 -8.00
N VAL A 184 -8.01 5.67 -7.92
CA VAL A 184 -8.79 5.64 -6.68
C VAL A 184 -10.00 4.74 -6.89
N GLU A 185 -10.08 3.69 -6.09
CA GLU A 185 -11.24 2.79 -6.04
C GLU A 185 -12.12 3.20 -4.87
N LEU A 186 -13.35 3.58 -5.16
CA LEU A 186 -14.35 3.94 -4.16
C LEU A 186 -15.30 2.77 -3.98
N GLN A 187 -15.45 2.28 -2.75
CA GLN A 187 -16.32 1.15 -2.40
C GLN A 187 -17.31 1.57 -1.33
N GLN A 188 -18.58 1.27 -1.54
CA GLN A 188 -19.61 1.39 -0.52
C GLN A 188 -20.06 -0.04 -0.11
N PRO A 189 -19.68 -0.51 1.09
CA PRO A 189 -20.14 -1.79 1.62
C PRO A 189 -21.65 -1.80 1.88
N ASP A 190 -22.29 -2.97 1.74
CA ASP A 190 -23.67 -3.20 2.07
C ASP A 190 -23.85 -4.59 2.74
N PRO A 191 -24.19 -4.69 4.04
CA PRO A 191 -24.42 -3.56 4.95
C PRO A 191 -23.10 -2.81 5.28
N LEU A 192 -23.24 -1.57 5.76
CA LEU A 192 -22.11 -0.83 6.31
C LEU A 192 -21.59 -1.57 7.54
N PRO A 193 -20.24 -1.61 7.75
CA PRO A 193 -19.66 -2.14 8.99
C PRO A 193 -20.22 -1.42 10.24
N ALA A 194 -20.35 -2.15 11.34
CA ALA A 194 -20.97 -1.61 12.58
C ALA A 194 -20.22 -0.37 13.12
N ASP A 195 -18.91 -0.35 13.03
CA ASP A 195 -18.05 0.77 13.42
C ASP A 195 -18.18 1.98 12.47
N ALA A 196 -18.59 1.75 11.23
CA ALA A 196 -18.85 2.83 10.29
C ALA A 196 -20.00 3.75 10.72
N ALA A 197 -20.95 3.28 11.53
CA ALA A 197 -22.06 4.08 12.01
C ALA A 197 -21.60 5.27 12.90
N THR A 198 -20.52 5.09 13.65
CA THR A 198 -19.93 6.09 14.56
C THR A 198 -18.74 6.84 13.96
N ALA A 199 -18.25 6.40 12.80
CA ALA A 199 -17.12 7.00 12.14
C ALA A 199 -17.43 8.45 11.68
N ALA A 200 -16.51 9.37 11.90
CA ALA A 200 -16.63 10.74 11.42
C ALA A 200 -16.40 10.81 9.89
N GLY A 201 -17.24 11.60 9.20
CA GLY A 201 -17.10 11.86 7.78
C GLY A 201 -17.60 10.70 6.88
N ASN A 202 -17.33 10.79 5.58
CA ASN A 202 -17.79 9.83 4.57
C ASN A 202 -16.84 8.64 4.40
N VAL A 203 -15.53 8.85 4.52
CA VAL A 203 -14.52 7.78 4.44
C VAL A 203 -14.52 6.97 5.73
N ILE A 204 -14.71 5.66 5.62
CA ILE A 204 -14.79 4.72 6.75
C ILE A 204 -13.65 3.71 6.79
N GLY A 205 -12.71 3.81 5.87
CA GLY A 205 -11.51 2.98 5.83
C GLY A 205 -10.73 3.17 4.54
N ALA A 206 -9.47 2.73 4.54
CA ALA A 206 -8.61 2.78 3.37
C ALA A 206 -7.64 1.60 3.29
N ARG A 207 -7.25 1.26 2.06
CA ARG A 207 -6.14 0.38 1.72
C ARG A 207 -5.35 0.93 0.56
N VAL A 208 -4.14 0.44 0.40
CA VAL A 208 -3.32 0.70 -0.78
C VAL A 208 -3.16 -0.61 -1.53
N ARG A 209 -3.32 -0.57 -2.85
CA ARG A 209 -3.15 -1.70 -3.74
C ARG A 209 -2.09 -1.39 -4.78
N VAL A 210 -1.25 -2.38 -5.08
CA VAL A 210 -0.21 -2.30 -6.09
C VAL A 210 -0.37 -3.45 -7.07
N THR A 211 -0.37 -3.14 -8.36
CA THR A 211 -0.30 -4.17 -9.39
C THR A 211 1.13 -4.65 -9.55
N ILE A 212 1.33 -5.96 -9.49
CA ILE A 212 2.62 -6.62 -9.55
C ILE A 212 2.75 -7.51 -10.78
N ALA A 213 3.98 -7.76 -11.20
CA ALA A 213 4.28 -8.59 -12.36
C ALA A 213 4.05 -10.08 -12.08
N ASP A 214 4.50 -10.55 -10.92
CA ASP A 214 4.49 -11.95 -10.51
C ASP A 214 4.44 -12.05 -8.98
N THR A 215 3.44 -12.75 -8.45
CA THR A 215 3.24 -12.88 -7.00
C THR A 215 4.35 -13.71 -6.36
N ASP A 216 4.77 -14.81 -7.00
CA ASP A 216 5.74 -15.72 -6.40
C ASP A 216 7.12 -15.07 -6.35
N ALA A 217 7.51 -14.34 -7.41
CA ALA A 217 8.73 -13.54 -7.41
C ALA A 217 8.68 -12.42 -6.36
N THR A 218 7.55 -11.73 -6.22
CA THR A 218 7.38 -10.67 -5.24
C THR A 218 7.43 -11.20 -3.81
N LEU A 219 6.80 -12.35 -3.54
CA LEU A 219 6.78 -12.96 -2.21
C LEU A 219 8.13 -13.55 -1.79
N ARG A 220 8.96 -14.04 -2.73
CA ARG A 220 10.35 -14.42 -2.41
C ARG A 220 11.12 -13.26 -1.77
N VAL A 221 10.82 -12.03 -2.16
CA VAL A 221 11.44 -10.82 -1.56
C VAL A 221 10.66 -10.37 -0.32
N TYR A 222 9.38 -10.08 -0.48
CA TYR A 222 8.60 -9.42 0.57
C TYR A 222 8.37 -10.31 1.79
N ARG A 223 8.01 -11.57 1.57
CA ARG A 223 7.76 -12.54 2.63
C ARG A 223 9.06 -13.20 3.10
N ASP A 224 9.83 -13.81 2.16
CA ASP A 224 10.90 -14.73 2.54
C ASP A 224 12.19 -14.00 2.95
N GLN A 225 12.48 -12.82 2.36
CA GLN A 225 13.68 -12.03 2.70
C GLN A 225 13.37 -10.89 3.67
N LEU A 226 12.25 -10.18 3.47
CA LEU A 226 11.90 -8.99 4.25
C LEU A 226 10.95 -9.27 5.41
N GLY A 227 10.39 -10.48 5.52
CA GLY A 227 9.61 -10.95 6.67
C GLY A 227 8.19 -10.40 6.77
N LEU A 228 7.59 -9.92 5.66
CA LEU A 228 6.17 -9.57 5.66
C LEU A 228 5.31 -10.84 5.76
N ARG A 229 4.18 -10.75 6.45
CA ARG A 229 3.14 -11.78 6.40
C ARG A 229 2.41 -11.66 5.08
N ALA A 230 2.01 -12.79 4.49
CA ALA A 230 1.29 -12.81 3.23
C ALA A 230 0.12 -13.81 3.27
N GLU A 231 -1.04 -13.35 2.79
CA GLU A 231 -2.21 -14.18 2.52
C GLU A 231 -2.46 -14.16 1.02
N VAL A 232 -2.26 -15.32 0.38
CA VAL A 232 -2.30 -15.44 -1.08
C VAL A 232 -3.66 -15.98 -1.52
N GLY A 233 -4.38 -15.20 -2.30
CA GLY A 233 -5.62 -15.63 -2.94
C GLY A 233 -5.40 -16.50 -4.19
N SER A 234 -6.48 -17.05 -4.70
CA SER A 234 -6.48 -17.77 -5.98
C SER A 234 -6.74 -16.84 -7.14
N PHE A 235 -6.30 -17.22 -8.35
CA PHE A 235 -6.74 -16.56 -9.57
C PHE A 235 -8.23 -16.71 -9.76
N THR A 236 -8.89 -15.63 -10.14
CA THR A 236 -10.33 -15.59 -10.43
C THR A 236 -10.62 -14.74 -11.66
N SER A 237 -11.69 -15.08 -12.36
CA SER A 237 -12.25 -14.28 -13.47
C SER A 237 -13.57 -13.62 -13.04
N ASP A 238 -13.71 -13.25 -11.74
CA ASP A 238 -14.93 -12.60 -11.24
C ASP A 238 -15.36 -11.44 -12.16
N PRO A 239 -16.51 -11.53 -12.83
CA PRO A 239 -16.94 -10.54 -13.82
C PRO A 239 -17.09 -9.13 -13.24
N SER A 240 -17.48 -9.04 -11.96
CA SER A 240 -17.67 -7.76 -11.28
C SER A 240 -16.34 -7.03 -11.10
N ARG A 241 -15.31 -7.73 -10.67
CA ARG A 241 -13.95 -7.17 -10.53
C ARG A 241 -13.33 -6.83 -11.87
N VAL A 242 -13.45 -7.71 -12.85
CA VAL A 242 -13.00 -7.48 -14.23
C VAL A 242 -13.68 -6.23 -14.82
N LYS A 243 -15.00 -6.08 -14.60
CA LYS A 243 -15.75 -4.89 -15.03
C LYS A 243 -15.32 -3.64 -14.27
N LEU A 244 -15.13 -3.72 -12.94
CA LEU A 244 -14.67 -2.58 -12.13
C LEU A 244 -13.38 -1.99 -12.69
N MET A 245 -12.42 -2.84 -13.01
CA MET A 245 -11.07 -2.43 -13.44
C MET A 245 -10.96 -2.18 -14.96
N GLY A 246 -12.01 -2.44 -15.74
CA GLY A 246 -11.96 -2.33 -17.21
C GLY A 246 -11.02 -3.35 -17.86
N THR A 247 -10.81 -4.52 -17.24
CA THR A 247 -9.82 -5.52 -17.65
C THR A 247 -10.50 -6.76 -18.25
N ALA A 248 -11.29 -6.56 -19.30
CA ALA A 248 -12.02 -7.65 -19.96
C ALA A 248 -11.08 -8.83 -20.36
N GLY A 249 -11.49 -10.05 -20.05
CA GLY A 249 -10.72 -11.26 -20.32
C GLY A 249 -9.63 -11.58 -19.29
N ALA A 250 -9.39 -10.71 -18.30
CA ALA A 250 -8.38 -10.96 -17.29
C ALA A 250 -8.79 -12.04 -16.29
N GLN A 251 -7.81 -12.79 -15.83
CA GLN A 251 -7.79 -13.37 -14.49
C GLN A 251 -6.97 -12.48 -13.57
N TRP A 252 -7.35 -12.36 -12.31
CA TRP A 252 -6.60 -11.60 -11.33
C TRP A 252 -6.50 -12.37 -10.00
N ARG A 253 -5.42 -12.12 -9.29
CA ARG A 253 -5.15 -12.69 -7.96
C ARG A 253 -4.84 -11.56 -6.99
N LEU A 254 -5.50 -11.56 -5.83
CA LEU A 254 -5.24 -10.66 -4.73
C LEU A 254 -4.37 -11.36 -3.68
N THR A 255 -3.31 -10.71 -3.25
CA THR A 255 -2.47 -11.13 -2.13
C THR A 255 -2.39 -9.98 -1.14
N SER A 256 -2.75 -10.24 0.12
CA SER A 256 -2.59 -9.26 1.20
C SER A 256 -1.25 -9.43 1.87
N VAL A 257 -0.48 -8.36 2.03
CA VAL A 257 0.76 -8.38 2.80
C VAL A 257 0.71 -7.36 3.94
N SER A 258 1.31 -7.71 5.09
CA SER A 258 1.33 -6.85 6.27
C SER A 258 2.63 -7.01 7.06
N GLY A 259 2.98 -6.00 7.86
CA GLY A 259 4.10 -6.07 8.78
C GLY A 259 3.80 -6.95 9.99
N GLN A 260 4.82 -7.14 10.84
CA GLN A 260 4.72 -7.96 12.06
C GLN A 260 4.06 -7.19 13.23
N SER A 261 4.17 -5.86 13.26
CA SER A 261 3.62 -5.01 14.33
C SER A 261 2.13 -4.70 14.13
N ALA A 262 1.41 -4.56 15.23
CA ALA A 262 0.03 -4.05 15.26
C ALA A 262 0.01 -2.53 15.52
N PRO A 263 -0.99 -1.75 15.02
CA PRO A 263 -1.97 -2.18 14.03
C PRO A 263 -1.32 -2.40 12.67
N ALA A 264 -1.59 -3.54 12.06
CA ALA A 264 -0.98 -3.88 10.80
C ALA A 264 -1.61 -3.06 9.65
N HIS A 265 -0.80 -2.24 8.98
CA HIS A 265 -1.18 -1.73 7.67
C HIS A 265 -1.19 -2.89 6.69
N VAL A 266 -2.22 -2.96 5.86
CA VAL A 266 -2.33 -3.97 4.82
C VAL A 266 -2.06 -3.33 3.47
N LEU A 267 -1.12 -3.91 2.73
CA LEU A 267 -0.89 -3.62 1.32
C LEU A 267 -1.47 -4.77 0.49
N GLU A 268 -2.30 -4.44 -0.47
CA GLU A 268 -2.85 -5.40 -1.42
C GLU A 268 -1.97 -5.47 -2.66
N LEU A 269 -1.55 -6.67 -3.03
CA LEU A 269 -0.82 -6.94 -4.27
C LEU A 269 -1.76 -7.62 -5.26
N VAL A 270 -1.84 -7.09 -6.49
CA VAL A 270 -2.71 -7.67 -7.53
C VAL A 270 -1.85 -8.11 -8.70
N GLU A 271 -2.00 -9.37 -9.10
CA GLU A 271 -1.44 -9.90 -10.33
C GLU A 271 -2.56 -10.18 -11.34
N PHE A 272 -2.37 -9.75 -12.57
CA PHE A 272 -3.27 -10.06 -13.69
C PHE A 272 -2.66 -11.09 -14.62
N LYS A 273 -3.50 -11.95 -15.23
CA LYS A 273 -3.15 -12.88 -16.31
C LYS A 273 -4.18 -12.81 -17.43
N GLY A 274 -3.79 -13.31 -18.62
CA GLY A 274 -4.69 -13.41 -19.78
C GLY A 274 -4.91 -12.11 -20.54
N ILE A 275 -4.25 -11.01 -20.15
CA ILE A 275 -4.31 -9.73 -20.84
C ILE A 275 -2.91 -9.12 -20.99
N ASP A 276 -2.78 -8.18 -21.93
CA ASP A 276 -1.54 -7.42 -22.10
C ASP A 276 -1.25 -6.52 -20.89
N ARG A 277 0.01 -6.51 -20.46
CA ARG A 277 0.53 -5.73 -19.33
C ARG A 277 1.89 -5.16 -19.67
N THR A 278 2.09 -3.89 -19.40
CA THR A 278 3.36 -3.21 -19.58
C THR A 278 3.90 -2.75 -18.24
N PRO A 279 5.06 -3.26 -17.77
CA PRO A 279 5.65 -2.78 -16.53
C PRO A 279 5.87 -1.26 -16.58
N ARG A 280 5.42 -0.58 -15.54
CA ARG A 280 5.55 0.86 -15.42
C ARG A 280 7.01 1.25 -15.25
N GLN A 281 7.46 2.20 -16.06
CA GLN A 281 8.80 2.79 -15.98
C GLN A 281 8.67 4.28 -15.71
N THR A 282 8.89 4.70 -14.46
CA THR A 282 8.82 6.11 -14.06
C THR A 282 10.08 6.51 -13.32
N ARG A 283 10.47 7.77 -13.43
CA ARG A 283 11.38 8.40 -12.47
C ARG A 283 10.56 8.85 -11.26
N ILE A 284 11.22 9.04 -10.14
CA ILE A 284 10.54 9.41 -8.90
C ILE A 284 9.81 10.76 -9.00
N GLN A 285 10.32 11.69 -9.81
CA GLN A 285 9.75 13.03 -10.00
C GLN A 285 8.63 13.10 -11.04
N ASP A 286 8.38 12.03 -11.79
CA ASP A 286 7.39 12.03 -12.86
C ASP A 286 5.95 11.99 -12.29
N PRO A 287 5.04 12.88 -12.74
CA PRO A 287 3.64 12.81 -12.36
C PRO A 287 3.04 11.45 -12.67
N GLY A 288 2.25 10.94 -11.75
CA GLY A 288 1.71 9.58 -11.79
C GLY A 288 2.59 8.57 -11.09
N SER A 289 3.84 8.87 -10.72
CA SER A 289 4.66 8.01 -9.88
C SER A 289 4.16 8.01 -8.42
N ALA A 290 4.48 6.98 -7.65
CA ALA A 290 4.07 6.89 -6.25
C ALA A 290 5.13 6.19 -5.39
N LYS A 291 5.13 6.50 -4.08
CA LYS A 291 5.97 5.86 -3.07
C LYS A 291 5.11 5.25 -1.97
N ILE A 292 5.61 4.19 -1.34
CA ILE A 292 5.05 3.61 -0.13
C ILE A 292 6.09 3.70 0.99
N GLY A 293 5.67 4.16 2.17
CA GLY A 293 6.51 4.18 3.35
C GLY A 293 6.67 2.79 3.97
N LEU A 294 7.90 2.43 4.32
CA LEU A 294 8.24 1.21 5.06
C LEU A 294 9.06 1.55 6.30
N ARG A 295 8.82 0.83 7.38
CA ARG A 295 9.65 0.85 8.59
C ARG A 295 10.48 -0.41 8.63
N VAL A 296 11.79 -0.24 8.72
CA VAL A 296 12.75 -1.35 8.68
C VAL A 296 13.57 -1.39 9.95
N ARG A 297 14.08 -2.57 10.30
CA ARG A 297 14.94 -2.76 11.45
C ARG A 297 16.39 -2.42 11.15
N ASP A 298 16.84 -2.81 9.96
CA ASP A 298 18.19 -2.61 9.45
C ASP A 298 18.10 -2.18 7.98
N ILE A 299 18.42 -0.93 7.74
CA ILE A 299 18.30 -0.34 6.41
C ILE A 299 19.37 -0.88 5.44
N ALA A 300 20.55 -1.20 5.95
CA ALA A 300 21.64 -1.72 5.13
C ALA A 300 21.33 -3.14 4.63
N ALA A 301 20.88 -4.01 5.52
CA ALA A 301 20.47 -5.38 5.17
C ALA A 301 19.25 -5.38 4.23
N THR A 302 18.26 -4.51 4.48
CA THR A 302 17.07 -4.38 3.62
C THR A 302 17.45 -3.88 2.22
N MET A 303 18.33 -2.89 2.12
CA MET A 303 18.87 -2.41 0.84
C MET A 303 19.59 -3.53 0.08
N ALA A 304 20.42 -4.31 0.76
CA ALA A 304 21.16 -5.42 0.16
C ALA A 304 20.20 -6.48 -0.42
N ALA A 305 19.16 -6.86 0.34
CA ALA A 305 18.14 -7.81 -0.10
C ALA A 305 17.37 -7.31 -1.33
N LEU A 306 16.93 -6.04 -1.32
CA LEU A 306 16.23 -5.45 -2.46
C LEU A 306 17.13 -5.33 -3.70
N LYS A 307 18.41 -4.94 -3.55
CA LYS A 307 19.38 -4.92 -4.66
C LYS A 307 19.60 -6.31 -5.26
N ALA A 308 19.76 -7.33 -4.42
CA ALA A 308 19.92 -8.71 -4.86
C ALA A 308 18.70 -9.22 -5.67
N ALA A 309 17.52 -8.69 -5.37
CA ALA A 309 16.28 -8.98 -6.11
C ALA A 309 16.07 -8.13 -7.37
N GLY A 310 17.05 -7.32 -7.78
CA GLY A 310 16.96 -6.45 -8.95
C GLY A 310 16.47 -5.02 -8.66
N GLY A 311 16.24 -4.67 -7.40
CA GLY A 311 15.89 -3.31 -6.99
C GLY A 311 17.06 -2.33 -7.15
N THR A 312 16.75 -1.04 -7.26
CA THR A 312 17.75 0.03 -7.44
C THR A 312 17.58 1.12 -6.39
N VAL A 313 18.70 1.61 -5.84
CA VAL A 313 18.66 2.74 -4.91
C VAL A 313 18.48 4.04 -5.68
N VAL A 314 17.49 4.82 -5.30
CA VAL A 314 17.12 6.11 -5.90
C VAL A 314 17.81 7.26 -5.20
N THR A 315 17.98 7.15 -3.88
CA THR A 315 18.66 8.15 -3.05
C THR A 315 20.04 8.50 -3.60
N THR A 316 20.36 9.78 -3.69
CA THR A 316 21.63 10.30 -4.22
C THR A 316 22.83 9.64 -3.52
N GLY A 317 23.80 9.21 -4.30
CA GLY A 317 24.99 8.52 -3.78
C GLY A 317 24.78 7.03 -3.47
N GLY A 318 23.58 6.48 -3.64
CA GLY A 318 23.29 5.04 -3.47
C GLY A 318 23.35 4.54 -2.03
N THR A 319 23.25 5.43 -1.05
CA THR A 319 23.34 5.15 0.39
C THR A 319 22.16 5.78 1.13
N SER A 320 21.95 5.39 2.40
CA SER A 320 20.98 6.05 3.27
C SER A 320 21.50 7.41 3.78
N TYR A 321 20.57 8.29 4.10
CA TYR A 321 20.82 9.58 4.76
C TYR A 321 20.08 9.65 6.09
N ILE A 322 20.60 10.45 7.03
CA ILE A 322 19.86 10.77 8.24
C ILE A 322 18.79 11.81 7.90
N TYR A 323 17.52 11.42 8.01
CA TYR A 323 16.40 12.31 7.82
C TYR A 323 15.46 12.22 9.03
N ARG A 324 15.19 13.36 9.67
CA ARG A 324 14.40 13.41 10.92
C ARG A 324 14.94 12.48 12.02
N GLY A 325 16.26 12.40 12.12
CA GLY A 325 16.95 11.63 13.17
C GLY A 325 17.07 10.12 12.91
N ALA A 326 16.65 9.63 11.74
CA ALA A 326 16.74 8.21 11.41
C ALA A 326 17.34 7.98 10.02
N PRO A 327 18.11 6.90 9.80
CA PRO A 327 18.53 6.49 8.48
C PRO A 327 17.31 6.29 7.57
N THR A 328 17.36 6.89 6.38
CA THR A 328 16.27 6.86 5.40
C THR A 328 16.84 6.66 4.01
N VAL A 329 16.17 5.87 3.18
CA VAL A 329 16.56 5.61 1.79
C VAL A 329 15.33 5.33 0.94
N ILE A 330 15.40 5.70 -0.33
CA ILE A 330 14.39 5.30 -1.32
C ILE A 330 15.00 4.26 -2.26
N VAL A 331 14.30 3.15 -2.40
CA VAL A 331 14.65 2.05 -3.30
C VAL A 331 13.48 1.83 -4.26
N ARG A 332 13.78 1.56 -5.50
CA ARG A 332 12.81 1.00 -6.45
C ARG A 332 12.90 -0.52 -6.38
N ASP A 333 11.78 -1.19 -6.17
CA ASP A 333 11.71 -2.65 -6.11
C ASP A 333 11.58 -3.31 -7.50
N LEU A 334 11.44 -4.65 -7.51
CA LEU A 334 11.27 -5.46 -8.73
C LEU A 334 9.95 -5.17 -9.49
N ASN A 335 8.96 -4.55 -8.86
CA ASN A 335 7.70 -4.14 -9.48
C ASN A 335 7.70 -2.67 -9.94
N ASN A 336 8.86 -2.00 -9.90
CA ASN A 336 9.02 -0.57 -10.16
C ASN A 336 8.33 0.36 -9.15
N MET A 337 8.03 -0.16 -7.94
CA MET A 337 7.52 0.64 -6.85
C MET A 337 8.63 1.35 -6.09
N PHE A 338 8.42 2.62 -5.78
CA PHE A 338 9.32 3.35 -4.89
C PHE A 338 8.95 3.09 -3.44
N MET A 339 9.92 2.59 -2.68
CA MET A 339 9.83 2.31 -1.26
C MET A 339 10.66 3.33 -0.48
N ASN A 340 9.99 4.20 0.28
CA ASN A 340 10.65 5.11 1.21
C ASN A 340 10.85 4.39 2.54
N MET A 341 12.04 3.88 2.77
CA MET A 341 12.40 3.12 3.95
C MET A 341 13.00 4.02 5.01
N GLN A 342 12.54 3.85 6.25
CA GLN A 342 13.10 4.49 7.43
C GLN A 342 13.43 3.45 8.48
N GLU A 343 14.66 3.52 9.00
CA GLU A 343 15.08 2.66 10.10
C GLU A 343 14.43 3.10 11.40
N GLN A 344 13.91 2.13 12.15
CA GLN A 344 13.34 2.35 13.48
C GLN A 344 14.27 1.74 14.53
N SER A 345 14.75 2.55 15.47
CA SER A 345 15.48 2.04 16.63
C SER A 345 14.54 1.20 17.51
N GLN A 346 15.07 0.13 18.12
CA GLN A 346 14.28 -0.74 19.01
C GLN A 346 13.67 0.00 20.19
N SER A 347 14.26 1.14 20.62
CA SER A 347 13.73 1.97 21.70
C SER A 347 12.42 2.70 21.36
N SER A 348 12.17 3.01 20.09
CA SER A 348 10.92 3.66 19.68
C SER A 348 9.75 2.67 19.49
N ALA A 349 10.02 1.40 19.30
CA ALA A 349 8.99 0.36 19.22
C ALA A 349 8.34 0.12 20.60
N ALA A 350 9.12 0.13 21.68
CA ALA A 350 8.62 -0.05 23.06
C ALA A 350 7.80 1.14 23.59
N ALA A 351 7.92 2.33 22.98
CA ALA A 351 7.14 3.51 23.36
C ALA A 351 5.78 3.61 22.64
N ALA A 352 5.58 2.88 21.56
CA ALA A 352 4.32 2.81 20.82
C ALA A 352 3.34 1.76 21.39
N ASP A 353 3.83 0.86 22.26
CA ASP A 353 3.05 -0.17 22.96
C ASP A 353 2.59 0.24 24.38
N ARG A 354 2.72 1.53 24.75
CA ARG A 354 2.24 2.07 26.03
C ARG A 354 1.12 3.11 25.81
#